data_94c8f739316cd0ae52107275dc1ea1bf
#
_entry.id   94c8f739316cd0ae52107275dc1ea1bf
#
_cell.length_a   1.000
_cell.length_b   1.000
_cell.length_c   1.000
_cell.angle_alpha   90.00
_cell.angle_beta   90.00
_cell.angle_gamma   90.00
#
_symmetry.space_group_name_H-M   'P 1'
#
loop_
_entity.id
_entity.type
_entity.pdbx_description
1 polymer ?
#
loop_
_entity_poly.entity_id
_entity_poly.type
_entity_poly.pdbx_seq_one_letter_code
_entity_poly.pdbx_strand_id
1 'polypeptide(L)'
;PFNPEQFSDAIDFAVNEGYDILLMDSTSPEWDGKGGCLELQQKAGGTYQSWGKVTPRHDAFINKLATSPIHIIATMRGKDQYEIEKDDRGKTRIKKLGVGAKQRDGFEYEFTCTFTVDQKTHMAEPQKDNTHIFENDNATLLTETHGQKIIKWANTSDIEPTRPKFTTTTAVTESVEDIAVIKKEIISVCTQLGGTKNE
;
A
#
# COMPACT_ATOMS: atom_id res chain seq x y z
N PRO A 1 -15.15 5.86 2.00
CA PRO A 1 -14.67 5.68 0.62
C PRO A 1 -13.16 5.47 0.63
N PHE A 2 -12.64 4.72 -0.36
CA PHE A 2 -11.21 4.41 -0.45
C PHE A 2 -10.50 5.34 -1.43
N ASN A 3 -10.69 6.66 -1.30
CA ASN A 3 -10.04 7.62 -2.20
C ASN A 3 -8.57 7.86 -1.79
N PRO A 4 -7.71 8.35 -2.71
CA PRO A 4 -6.30 8.60 -2.43
C PRO A 4 -6.04 9.52 -1.24
N GLU A 5 -6.93 10.50 -1.01
CA GLU A 5 -6.81 11.46 0.10
C GLU A 5 -6.92 10.76 1.45
N GLN A 6 -7.84 9.80 1.61
CA GLN A 6 -7.99 9.08 2.89
C GLN A 6 -6.77 8.22 3.22
N PHE A 7 -6.12 7.63 2.22
CA PHE A 7 -4.84 6.95 2.44
C PHE A 7 -3.74 7.93 2.81
N SER A 8 -3.74 9.11 2.19
CA SER A 8 -2.82 10.20 2.54
C SER A 8 -3.05 10.70 3.96
N ASP A 9 -4.32 10.89 4.36
CA ASP A 9 -4.72 11.33 5.71
C ASP A 9 -4.31 10.30 6.77
N ALA A 10 -4.38 9.00 6.45
CA ALA A 10 -3.92 7.93 7.35
C ALA A 10 -2.40 8.00 7.60
N ILE A 11 -1.61 8.35 6.58
CA ILE A 11 -0.17 8.57 6.74
C ILE A 11 0.06 9.80 7.64
N ASP A 12 -0.62 10.92 7.37
CA ASP A 12 -0.48 12.14 8.18
C ASP A 12 -0.87 11.88 9.64
N PHE A 13 -1.96 11.16 9.86
CA PHE A 13 -2.39 10.78 11.21
C PHE A 13 -1.31 9.96 11.92
N ALA A 14 -0.77 8.92 11.28
CA ALA A 14 0.26 8.09 11.89
C ALA A 14 1.52 8.88 12.24
N VAL A 15 1.95 9.80 11.36
CA VAL A 15 3.10 10.67 11.60
C VAL A 15 2.83 11.62 12.75
N ASN A 16 1.66 12.26 12.79
CA ASN A 16 1.30 13.25 13.82
C ASN A 16 1.13 12.61 15.20
N GLU A 17 0.59 11.39 15.26
CA GLU A 17 0.47 10.62 16.51
C GLU A 17 1.79 9.99 16.97
N GLY A 18 2.87 10.14 16.19
CA GLY A 18 4.20 9.68 16.55
C GLY A 18 4.43 8.18 16.40
N TYR A 19 3.65 7.50 15.55
CA TYR A 19 3.92 6.11 15.22
C TYR A 19 5.20 5.97 14.39
N ASP A 20 5.95 4.90 14.61
CA ASP A 20 7.15 4.59 13.85
C ASP A 20 6.84 3.75 12.59
N ILE A 21 5.74 3.02 12.62
CA ILE A 21 5.35 2.09 11.55
C ILE A 21 3.85 2.23 11.28
N LEU A 22 3.47 2.33 10.01
CA LEU A 22 2.09 2.24 9.55
C LEU A 22 1.92 0.96 8.71
N LEU A 23 0.99 0.09 9.11
CA LEU A 23 0.56 -1.07 8.33
C LEU A 23 -0.72 -0.74 7.57
N MET A 24 -0.68 -0.82 6.24
CA MET A 24 -1.84 -0.64 5.35
C MET A 24 -2.28 -1.99 4.78
N ASP A 25 -3.36 -2.55 5.30
CA ASP A 25 -3.95 -3.79 4.77
C ASP A 25 -5.37 -3.54 4.24
N SER A 26 -5.50 -3.36 2.97
CA SER A 26 -4.56 -3.33 1.84
C SER A 26 -4.70 -2.00 1.08
N THR A 27 -3.73 -1.67 0.24
CA THR A 27 -3.79 -0.49 -0.63
C THR A 27 -4.57 -0.69 -1.92
N SER A 28 -4.91 -1.92 -2.30
CA SER A 28 -5.70 -2.22 -3.51
C SER A 28 -7.04 -1.49 -3.58
N PRO A 29 -7.79 -1.26 -2.48
CA PRO A 29 -9.03 -0.49 -2.52
C PRO A 29 -8.86 0.98 -2.92
N GLU A 30 -7.68 1.58 -2.75
CA GLU A 30 -7.40 2.93 -3.25
C GLU A 30 -7.56 2.97 -4.77
N TRP A 31 -7.22 1.89 -5.46
CA TRP A 31 -7.35 1.79 -6.90
C TRP A 31 -8.75 1.35 -7.32
N ASP A 32 -9.22 0.19 -6.86
CA ASP A 32 -10.44 -0.47 -7.35
C ASP A 32 -11.58 -0.59 -6.34
N GLY A 33 -11.40 -0.05 -5.13
CA GLY A 33 -12.43 -0.04 -4.11
C GLY A 33 -13.49 1.05 -4.32
N LYS A 34 -14.53 1.02 -3.48
CA LYS A 34 -15.61 2.02 -3.50
C LYS A 34 -15.05 3.42 -3.19
N GLY A 35 -15.15 4.34 -4.15
CA GLY A 35 -14.58 5.68 -4.06
C GLY A 35 -13.11 5.74 -4.46
N GLY A 36 -12.49 4.62 -4.87
CA GLY A 36 -11.12 4.57 -5.37
C GLY A 36 -10.95 5.14 -6.77
N CYS A 37 -9.72 5.10 -7.28
CA CYS A 37 -9.33 5.76 -8.52
C CYS A 37 -10.18 5.38 -9.73
N LEU A 38 -10.50 4.08 -9.90
CA LEU A 38 -11.32 3.61 -11.02
C LEU A 38 -12.75 4.18 -10.96
N GLU A 39 -13.38 4.20 -9.78
CA GLU A 39 -14.72 4.77 -9.61
C GLU A 39 -14.70 6.29 -9.79
N LEU A 40 -13.66 6.97 -9.31
CA LEU A 40 -13.47 8.41 -9.51
C LEU A 40 -13.34 8.76 -10.99
N GLN A 41 -12.59 7.96 -11.76
CA GLN A 41 -12.45 8.12 -13.20
C GLN A 41 -13.80 7.94 -13.92
N GLN A 42 -14.58 6.94 -13.54
CA GLN A 42 -15.93 6.73 -14.09
C GLN A 42 -16.85 7.92 -13.79
N LYS A 43 -16.86 8.42 -12.56
CA LYS A 43 -17.65 9.60 -12.16
C LYS A 43 -17.19 10.88 -12.88
N ALA A 44 -15.93 10.98 -13.25
CA ALA A 44 -15.38 12.11 -14.01
C ALA A 44 -15.70 12.07 -15.52
N GLY A 45 -16.45 11.04 -15.97
CA GLY A 45 -16.90 10.89 -17.34
C GLY A 45 -16.43 9.60 -18.04
N GLY A 46 -15.61 8.76 -17.41
CA GLY A 46 -15.19 7.44 -17.91
C GLY A 46 -14.29 7.45 -19.15
N THR A 47 -13.89 8.61 -19.63
CA THR A 47 -13.03 8.77 -20.83
C THR A 47 -11.56 8.75 -20.46
N TYR A 48 -10.68 8.61 -21.45
CA TYR A 48 -9.23 8.72 -21.20
C TYR A 48 -8.85 10.07 -20.58
N GLN A 49 -9.46 11.16 -21.03
CA GLN A 49 -9.22 12.52 -20.49
C GLN A 49 -9.62 12.65 -19.01
N SER A 50 -10.55 11.83 -18.53
CA SER A 50 -10.98 11.84 -17.12
C SER A 50 -9.84 11.48 -16.17
N TRP A 51 -8.83 10.74 -16.63
CA TRP A 51 -7.62 10.45 -15.86
C TRP A 51 -6.84 11.71 -15.48
N GLY A 52 -6.92 12.79 -16.27
CA GLY A 52 -6.31 14.07 -15.92
C GLY A 52 -6.81 14.66 -14.59
N LYS A 53 -7.99 14.22 -14.09
CA LYS A 53 -8.54 14.64 -12.79
C LYS A 53 -8.17 13.68 -11.65
N VAL A 54 -7.90 12.41 -11.96
CA VAL A 54 -7.68 11.36 -10.95
C VAL A 54 -6.20 11.10 -10.73
N THR A 55 -5.41 11.06 -11.81
CA THR A 55 -3.97 10.81 -11.75
C THR A 55 -3.24 11.73 -10.76
N PRO A 56 -3.47 13.06 -10.74
CA PRO A 56 -2.78 13.92 -9.78
C PRO A 56 -3.08 13.60 -8.32
N ARG A 57 -4.29 13.11 -8.03
CA ARG A 57 -4.69 12.70 -6.67
C ARG A 57 -3.98 11.42 -6.24
N HIS A 58 -3.92 10.43 -7.14
CA HIS A 58 -3.16 9.21 -6.93
C HIS A 58 -1.66 9.51 -6.77
N ASP A 59 -1.09 10.33 -7.66
CA ASP A 59 0.33 10.70 -7.60
C ASP A 59 0.67 11.44 -6.30
N ALA A 60 -0.25 12.27 -5.77
CA ALA A 60 -0.08 12.92 -4.47
C ALA A 60 0.00 11.90 -3.31
N PHE A 61 -0.83 10.85 -3.33
CA PHE A 61 -0.75 9.75 -2.37
C PHE A 61 0.58 9.00 -2.50
N ILE A 62 1.01 8.66 -3.74
CA ILE A 62 2.29 7.99 -3.99
C ILE A 62 3.46 8.81 -3.45
N ASN A 63 3.50 10.10 -3.77
CA ASN A 63 4.55 11.00 -3.27
C ASN A 63 4.58 11.04 -1.73
N LYS A 64 3.42 11.11 -1.10
CA LYS A 64 3.32 11.10 0.36
C LYS A 64 3.82 9.79 0.96
N LEU A 65 3.46 8.64 0.36
CA LEU A 65 3.96 7.33 0.76
C LEU A 65 5.49 7.26 0.67
N ALA A 66 6.06 7.66 -0.48
CA ALA A 66 7.50 7.59 -0.74
C ALA A 66 8.32 8.56 0.13
N THR A 67 7.74 9.71 0.54
CA THR A 67 8.43 10.73 1.34
C THR A 67 8.07 10.68 2.83
N SER A 68 7.30 9.69 3.26
CA SER A 68 6.88 9.55 4.65
C SER A 68 8.10 9.34 5.57
N PRO A 69 8.16 10.03 6.73
CA PRO A 69 9.26 9.88 7.69
C PRO A 69 9.12 8.64 8.59
N ILE A 70 8.10 7.81 8.38
CA ILE A 70 7.85 6.57 9.12
C ILE A 70 7.91 5.37 8.18
N HIS A 71 8.12 4.18 8.73
CA HIS A 71 8.08 2.96 7.94
C HIS A 71 6.65 2.63 7.51
N ILE A 72 6.44 2.35 6.23
CA ILE A 72 5.15 1.93 5.70
C ILE A 72 5.25 0.51 5.20
N ILE A 73 4.42 -0.37 5.76
CA ILE A 73 4.23 -1.74 5.31
C ILE A 73 2.86 -1.80 4.64
N ALA A 74 2.82 -2.12 3.36
CA ALA A 74 1.57 -2.18 2.61
C ALA A 74 1.35 -3.57 2.02
N THR A 75 0.14 -4.09 2.13
CA THR A 75 -0.27 -5.27 1.38
C THR A 75 -1.03 -4.86 0.12
N MET A 76 -0.96 -5.70 -0.90
CA MET A 76 -1.70 -5.57 -2.14
C MET A 76 -2.32 -6.91 -2.49
N ARG A 77 -3.56 -6.88 -2.99
CA ARG A 77 -4.17 -8.10 -3.51
C ARG A 77 -3.47 -8.50 -4.80
N GLY A 78 -3.20 -9.79 -4.96
CA GLY A 78 -2.68 -10.34 -6.21
C GLY A 78 -3.75 -10.46 -7.28
N LYS A 79 -3.40 -10.21 -8.52
CA LYS A 79 -4.17 -10.57 -9.72
C LYS A 79 -3.30 -11.38 -10.67
N ASP A 80 -3.87 -12.41 -11.30
CA ASP A 80 -3.15 -13.14 -12.34
C ASP A 80 -2.87 -12.21 -13.53
N GLN A 81 -1.64 -12.21 -13.99
CA GLN A 81 -1.21 -11.49 -15.19
C GLN A 81 -1.10 -12.46 -16.36
N TYR A 82 -1.62 -12.05 -17.50
CA TYR A 82 -1.61 -12.84 -18.74
C TYR A 82 -1.05 -12.01 -19.89
N GLU A 83 -0.24 -12.65 -20.71
CA GLU A 83 0.23 -12.12 -21.98
C GLU A 83 -0.49 -12.81 -23.13
N ILE A 84 -0.87 -12.03 -24.13
CA ILE A 84 -1.47 -12.53 -25.35
C ILE A 84 -0.39 -12.53 -26.43
N GLU A 85 0.14 -13.68 -26.72
CA GLU A 85 1.12 -13.88 -27.80
C GLU A 85 0.42 -14.44 -29.06
N LYS A 86 0.93 -14.12 -30.25
CA LYS A 86 0.55 -14.81 -31.49
C LYS A 86 1.67 -15.76 -31.85
N ASP A 87 1.32 -17.04 -32.10
CA ASP A 87 2.28 -18.00 -32.59
C ASP A 87 2.60 -17.72 -34.07
N ASP A 88 3.61 -18.42 -34.61
CA ASP A 88 4.08 -18.27 -36.00
C ASP A 88 2.99 -18.57 -37.06
N ARG A 89 1.85 -19.15 -36.63
CA ARG A 89 0.67 -19.43 -37.43
C ARG A 89 -0.45 -18.42 -37.24
N GLY A 90 -0.17 -17.32 -36.49
CA GLY A 90 -1.14 -16.26 -36.21
C GLY A 90 -2.21 -16.64 -35.18
N LYS A 91 -2.11 -17.82 -34.53
CA LYS A 91 -3.06 -18.24 -33.49
C LYS A 91 -2.72 -17.58 -32.15
N THR A 92 -3.71 -17.00 -31.53
CA THR A 92 -3.59 -16.39 -30.21
C THR A 92 -3.31 -17.45 -29.14
N ARG A 93 -2.25 -17.24 -28.36
CA ARG A 93 -1.95 -18.00 -27.14
C ARG A 93 -1.99 -17.07 -25.94
N ILE A 94 -2.60 -17.52 -24.85
CA ILE A 94 -2.64 -16.83 -23.57
C ILE A 94 -1.59 -17.51 -22.68
N LYS A 95 -0.59 -16.74 -22.29
CA LYS A 95 0.47 -17.18 -21.38
C LYS A 95 0.30 -16.48 -20.04
N LYS A 96 0.24 -17.24 -18.94
CA LYS A 96 0.25 -16.68 -17.61
C LYS A 96 1.65 -16.20 -17.27
N LEU A 97 1.81 -14.90 -17.00
CA LEU A 97 3.10 -14.28 -16.63
C LEU A 97 3.42 -14.41 -15.16
N GLY A 98 2.38 -14.52 -14.31
CA GLY A 98 2.56 -14.57 -12.86
C GLY A 98 1.41 -13.88 -12.13
N VAL A 99 1.71 -13.39 -10.93
CA VAL A 99 0.79 -12.62 -10.11
C VAL A 99 1.33 -11.19 -10.00
N GLY A 100 0.56 -10.21 -10.45
CA GLY A 100 0.86 -8.80 -10.28
C GLY A 100 0.02 -8.17 -9.18
N ALA A 101 0.39 -6.98 -8.76
CA ALA A 101 -0.39 -6.21 -7.80
C ALA A 101 -1.74 -5.75 -8.39
N LYS A 102 -2.82 -5.85 -7.60
CA LYS A 102 -4.11 -5.25 -7.94
C LYS A 102 -4.10 -3.78 -7.54
N GLN A 103 -3.36 -3.00 -8.32
CA GLN A 103 -3.12 -1.58 -8.17
C GLN A 103 -2.77 -1.01 -9.55
N ARG A 104 -2.52 0.30 -9.66
CA ARG A 104 -1.94 0.91 -10.87
C ARG A 104 -0.60 0.25 -11.18
N ASP A 105 -0.37 -0.03 -12.45
CA ASP A 105 0.87 -0.67 -12.87
C ASP A 105 2.09 0.16 -12.43
N GLY A 106 3.05 -0.51 -11.83
CA GLY A 106 4.26 0.12 -11.31
C GLY A 106 4.20 0.57 -9.84
N PHE A 107 3.04 0.50 -9.18
CA PHE A 107 2.91 0.89 -7.77
C PHE A 107 3.86 0.12 -6.85
N GLU A 108 4.11 -1.14 -7.13
CA GLU A 108 5.05 -2.00 -6.39
C GLU A 108 6.48 -1.46 -6.42
N TYR A 109 6.84 -0.67 -7.43
CA TYR A 109 8.18 -0.09 -7.54
C TYR A 109 8.40 1.15 -6.67
N GLU A 110 7.36 1.68 -6.05
CA GLU A 110 7.48 2.81 -5.13
C GLU A 110 8.03 2.41 -3.75
N PHE A 111 8.03 1.11 -3.45
CA PHE A 111 8.54 0.58 -2.18
C PHE A 111 10.03 0.24 -2.25
N THR A 112 10.71 0.32 -1.10
CA THR A 112 12.13 -0.06 -0.96
C THR A 112 12.34 -1.55 -1.24
N CYS A 113 11.45 -2.40 -0.69
CA CYS A 113 11.43 -3.84 -0.92
C CYS A 113 10.01 -4.29 -1.22
N THR A 114 9.84 -5.23 -2.16
CA THR A 114 8.56 -5.87 -2.43
C THR A 114 8.71 -7.38 -2.51
N PHE A 115 7.69 -8.09 -2.05
CA PHE A 115 7.65 -9.55 -2.04
C PHE A 115 6.33 -10.03 -2.63
N THR A 116 6.38 -11.08 -3.44
CA THR A 116 5.19 -11.85 -3.81
C THR A 116 5.03 -12.99 -2.82
N VAL A 117 3.86 -13.06 -2.17
CA VAL A 117 3.54 -14.12 -1.20
C VAL A 117 2.63 -15.15 -1.86
N ASP A 118 3.06 -16.40 -1.88
CA ASP A 118 2.26 -17.50 -2.39
C ASP A 118 1.08 -17.79 -1.45
N GLN A 119 -0.13 -17.87 -2.02
CA GLN A 119 -1.37 -17.99 -1.26
C GLN A 119 -1.47 -19.32 -0.47
N LYS A 120 -0.84 -20.39 -0.94
CA LYS A 120 -0.97 -21.72 -0.34
C LYS A 120 0.13 -22.01 0.66
N THR A 121 1.36 -21.65 0.31
CA THR A 121 2.55 -21.94 1.09
C THR A 121 2.95 -20.81 2.02
N HIS A 122 2.43 -19.58 1.76
CA HIS A 122 2.80 -18.32 2.40
C HIS A 122 4.29 -17.98 2.25
N MET A 123 4.98 -18.64 1.32
CA MET A 123 6.36 -18.32 1.00
C MET A 123 6.40 -16.99 0.25
N ALA A 124 7.28 -16.11 0.66
CA ALA A 124 7.51 -14.79 0.09
C ALA A 124 8.77 -14.82 -0.79
N GLU A 125 8.63 -14.40 -2.03
CA GLU A 125 9.71 -14.26 -2.99
C GLU A 125 10.01 -12.78 -3.22
N PRO A 126 11.28 -12.31 -3.05
CA PRO A 126 11.66 -10.95 -3.34
C PRO A 126 11.42 -10.61 -4.82
N GLN A 127 10.71 -9.51 -5.10
CA GLN A 127 10.49 -9.01 -6.45
C GLN A 127 11.30 -7.75 -6.74
N LYS A 128 11.48 -6.93 -5.72
CA LYS A 128 12.32 -5.75 -5.74
C LYS A 128 13.04 -5.63 -4.39
N ASP A 129 14.32 -5.33 -4.43
CA ASP A 129 15.12 -5.09 -3.24
C ASP A 129 16.18 -4.02 -3.48
N ASN A 130 15.88 -2.78 -3.10
CA ASN A 130 16.84 -1.68 -3.17
C ASN A 130 17.86 -1.71 -2.02
N THR A 131 17.69 -2.63 -1.06
CA THR A 131 18.57 -2.75 0.10
C THR A 131 19.71 -3.74 -0.12
N HIS A 132 19.59 -4.60 -1.15
CA HIS A 132 20.51 -5.71 -1.47
C HIS A 132 20.65 -6.75 -0.35
N ILE A 133 19.74 -6.76 0.64
CA ILE A 133 19.79 -7.73 1.76
C ILE A 133 19.02 -9.01 1.50
N PHE A 134 18.19 -9.04 0.45
CA PHE A 134 17.36 -10.18 0.04
C PHE A 134 17.67 -10.71 -1.35
N GLU A 135 18.65 -10.15 -2.08
CA GLU A 135 18.95 -10.50 -3.48
C GLU A 135 19.23 -11.99 -3.72
N ASN A 136 19.76 -12.68 -2.71
CA ASN A 136 20.07 -14.10 -2.80
C ASN A 136 19.10 -14.98 -2.00
N ASP A 137 18.03 -14.39 -1.44
CA ASP A 137 17.08 -15.15 -0.67
C ASP A 137 16.14 -15.91 -1.63
N ASN A 138 16.07 -17.24 -1.45
CA ASN A 138 15.01 -18.04 -2.04
C ASN A 138 13.67 -17.69 -1.38
N ALA A 139 12.55 -18.09 -2.01
CA ALA A 139 11.24 -17.96 -1.40
C ALA A 139 11.25 -18.54 0.01
N THR A 140 10.85 -17.74 1.01
CA THR A 140 10.90 -18.08 2.43
C THR A 140 9.70 -17.51 3.18
N LEU A 141 9.42 -18.04 4.37
CA LEU A 141 8.44 -17.42 5.26
C LEU A 141 9.00 -16.13 5.83
N LEU A 142 8.24 -15.03 5.71
CA LEU A 142 8.61 -13.78 6.36
C LEU A 142 8.49 -13.93 7.88
N THR A 143 9.54 -13.54 8.58
CA THR A 143 9.66 -13.63 10.02
C THR A 143 10.19 -12.33 10.61
N GLU A 144 10.21 -12.21 11.91
CA GLU A 144 10.82 -11.08 12.62
C GLU A 144 12.27 -10.80 12.17
N THR A 145 13.02 -11.85 11.82
CA THR A 145 14.41 -11.72 11.34
C THR A 145 14.51 -10.84 10.08
N HIS A 146 13.52 -10.90 9.18
CA HIS A 146 13.47 -10.06 7.97
C HIS A 146 13.26 -8.59 8.35
N GLY A 147 12.36 -8.32 9.32
CA GLY A 147 12.17 -6.97 9.86
C GLY A 147 13.45 -6.43 10.52
N GLN A 148 14.15 -7.26 11.31
CA GLN A 148 15.42 -6.90 11.93
C GLN A 148 16.50 -6.56 10.90
N LYS A 149 16.59 -7.31 9.79
CA LYS A 149 17.49 -6.99 8.68
C LYS A 149 17.20 -5.60 8.09
N ILE A 150 15.91 -5.29 7.83
CA ILE A 150 15.47 -4.00 7.28
C ILE A 150 15.81 -2.85 8.23
N ILE A 151 15.48 -2.98 9.52
CA ILE A 151 15.79 -1.96 10.54
C ILE A 151 17.28 -1.74 10.67
N LYS A 152 18.07 -2.83 10.68
CA LYS A 152 19.51 -2.72 10.71
C LYS A 152 20.05 -1.96 9.50
N TRP A 153 19.54 -2.26 8.31
CA TRP A 153 19.92 -1.55 7.08
C TRP A 153 19.53 -0.07 7.16
N ALA A 154 18.31 0.25 7.57
CA ALA A 154 17.82 1.62 7.69
C ALA A 154 18.66 2.47 8.67
N ASN A 155 19.18 1.84 9.73
CA ASN A 155 20.01 2.52 10.73
C ASN A 155 21.52 2.54 10.39
N THR A 156 21.91 2.06 9.21
CA THR A 156 23.35 2.02 8.82
C THR A 156 23.83 3.36 8.28
N SER A 157 22.96 4.34 8.02
CA SER A 157 23.36 5.67 7.57
C SER A 157 23.75 6.54 8.75
N ASP A 158 24.89 7.27 8.62
CA ASP A 158 25.34 8.29 9.59
C ASP A 158 24.44 9.55 9.61
N ILE A 159 23.33 9.54 8.88
CA ILE A 159 22.37 10.63 8.80
C ILE A 159 21.31 10.40 9.86
N GLU A 160 21.31 11.20 10.93
CA GLU A 160 20.20 11.20 11.87
C GLU A 160 18.89 11.52 11.14
N PRO A 161 17.84 10.68 11.30
CA PRO A 161 16.55 10.94 10.69
C PRO A 161 15.98 12.22 11.31
N THR A 162 16.00 13.31 10.55
CA THR A 162 15.28 14.52 10.91
C THR A 162 13.79 14.29 10.71
N ARG A 163 13.09 13.90 11.76
CA ARG A 163 11.60 13.96 11.74
C ARG A 163 11.20 15.42 11.49
N PRO A 164 10.47 15.73 10.41
CA PRO A 164 9.93 17.05 10.23
C PRO A 164 8.99 17.34 11.40
N LYS A 165 9.27 18.38 12.19
CA LYS A 165 8.32 18.89 13.17
C LYS A 165 7.21 19.56 12.37
N PHE A 166 6.11 18.85 12.15
CA PHE A 166 4.91 19.46 11.61
C PHE A 166 4.37 20.40 12.67
N THR A 167 4.51 21.69 12.43
CA THR A 167 3.79 22.72 13.20
C THR A 167 2.32 22.52 12.90
N THR A 168 1.56 22.08 13.87
CA THR A 168 0.10 21.98 13.82
C THR A 168 -0.43 23.37 13.51
N THR A 169 -0.73 23.63 12.25
CA THR A 169 -1.45 24.84 11.85
C THR A 169 -2.92 24.55 12.08
N THR A 170 -3.43 25.15 13.13
CA THR A 170 -4.85 25.27 13.51
C THR A 170 -5.53 23.95 13.93
N ALA A 171 -5.61 23.77 15.24
CA ALA A 171 -6.52 22.86 15.88
C ALA A 171 -7.94 23.02 15.30
N VAL A 172 -8.37 22.05 14.51
CA VAL A 172 -9.77 21.70 14.49
C VAL A 172 -9.99 21.02 15.84
N THR A 173 -10.65 21.72 16.75
CA THR A 173 -11.20 21.17 17.97
C THR A 173 -12.32 20.22 17.56
N GLU A 174 -11.96 19.04 17.05
CA GLU A 174 -12.89 17.92 17.00
C GLU A 174 -13.04 17.44 18.44
N SER A 175 -14.29 17.39 18.88
CA SER A 175 -14.62 17.02 20.24
C SER A 175 -14.18 15.59 20.54
N VAL A 176 -13.87 15.29 21.80
CA VAL A 176 -13.54 13.93 22.28
C VAL A 176 -14.63 12.90 21.88
N GLU A 177 -15.85 13.37 21.61
CA GLU A 177 -16.99 12.59 21.13
C GLU A 177 -16.78 12.06 19.70
N ASP A 178 -16.15 12.82 18.79
CA ASP A 178 -15.90 12.40 17.41
C ASP A 178 -14.85 11.29 17.35
N ILE A 179 -13.83 11.32 18.20
CA ILE A 179 -12.83 10.26 18.32
C ILE A 179 -13.47 8.95 18.85
N ALA A 180 -14.43 9.05 19.76
CA ALA A 180 -15.16 7.91 20.29
C ALA A 180 -16.08 7.26 19.24
N VAL A 181 -16.66 8.06 18.33
CA VAL A 181 -17.47 7.59 17.21
C VAL A 181 -16.59 6.85 16.19
N ILE A 182 -15.46 7.44 15.82
CA ILE A 182 -14.51 6.82 14.87
C ILE A 182 -13.97 5.50 15.43
N LYS A 183 -13.61 5.44 16.73
CA LYS A 183 -13.21 4.18 17.38
C LYS A 183 -14.31 3.12 17.35
N LYS A 184 -15.57 3.50 17.57
CA LYS A 184 -16.72 2.58 17.46
C LYS A 184 -16.92 2.06 16.03
N GLU A 185 -16.77 2.90 15.02
CA GLU A 185 -16.89 2.50 13.63
C GLU A 185 -15.75 1.55 13.20
N ILE A 186 -14.51 1.82 13.60
CA ILE A 186 -13.36 0.92 13.36
C ILE A 186 -13.59 -0.44 14.02
N ILE A 187 -14.05 -0.49 15.27
CA ILE A 187 -14.36 -1.73 15.98
C ILE A 187 -15.53 -2.47 15.31
N SER A 188 -16.55 -1.75 14.82
CA SER A 188 -17.68 -2.33 14.09
C SER A 188 -17.24 -2.97 12.78
N VAL A 189 -16.39 -2.31 12.01
CA VAL A 189 -15.83 -2.84 10.76
C VAL A 189 -14.95 -4.07 11.02
N CYS A 190 -14.11 -4.06 12.04
CA CYS A 190 -13.32 -5.22 12.44
C CYS A 190 -14.20 -6.41 12.89
N THR A 191 -15.31 -6.15 13.56
CA THR A 191 -16.26 -7.20 14.00
C THR A 191 -17.05 -7.79 12.83
N GLN A 192 -17.43 -6.98 11.83
CA GLN A 192 -18.09 -7.44 10.61
C GLN A 192 -17.17 -8.26 9.68
N LEU A 193 -15.85 -8.07 9.79
CA LEU A 193 -14.83 -8.82 9.03
C LEU A 193 -14.40 -10.14 9.68
N GLY A 194 -15.10 -10.61 10.70
CA GLY A 194 -14.93 -11.96 11.24
C GLY A 194 -13.90 -12.11 12.36
N GLY A 195 -13.57 -11.02 13.06
CA GLY A 195 -12.77 -11.09 14.29
C GLY A 195 -13.61 -11.62 15.45
N THR A 196 -13.58 -12.93 15.70
CA THR A 196 -14.07 -13.51 16.95
C THR A 196 -13.16 -13.11 18.10
N LYS A 197 -13.72 -12.47 19.14
CA LYS A 197 -13.07 -12.35 20.44
C LYS A 197 -12.86 -13.76 20.97
N ASN A 198 -11.63 -14.20 21.13
CA ASN A 198 -11.32 -15.26 22.08
C ASN A 198 -11.27 -14.64 23.48
N GLU A 199 -12.09 -15.21 24.35
CA GLU A 199 -12.09 -14.98 25.79
C GLU A 199 -10.76 -15.37 26.44
#